data_56cc00b9eff603d39ce52e6d5f92c923
#
_entry.id   56cc00b9eff603d39ce52e6d5f92c923
#
_cell.length_a   1.000
_cell.length_b   1.000
_cell.length_c   1.000
_cell.angle_alpha   90.00
_cell.angle_beta   90.00
_cell.angle_gamma   90.00
#
_symmetry.space_group_name_H-M   'P 1'
#
loop_
_entity.id
_entity.type
_entity.pdbx_description
1 polymer ?
#
loop_
_entity_poly.entity_id
_entity_poly.type
_entity_poly.pdbx_seq_one_letter_code
_entity_poly.pdbx_strand_id
1 'polypeptide(L)'
;KKLGIDSILCVSVNDTFVMNAWKADQEAENIGVIPDGNGEFTAGMGMLVDKNDLGFGKRSWRYSMLVEDGTVKKMFIEPDKPGDPFEVSDADTMLKYLDPNYQQPPSVAIFTKPGCPFCAKAKALLKEKGLSYEEIVLGRDASTVAVRAISGRTTVPQVYIGGRHIGGSDDLEAYFKG
;
A
#
# COMPACT_ATOMS: atom_id res chain seq x y z
N LYS A 1 6.83 -13.04 -7.26
CA LYS A 1 7.69 -13.97 -8.01
C LYS A 1 8.85 -14.54 -7.18
N LYS A 2 9.51 -13.72 -6.32
CA LYS A 2 10.61 -14.23 -5.46
C LYS A 2 10.12 -15.25 -4.43
N LEU A 3 8.85 -15.19 -4.03
CA LEU A 3 8.24 -16.11 -3.05
C LEU A 3 7.39 -17.22 -3.70
N GLY A 4 7.58 -17.49 -5.00
CA GLY A 4 6.81 -18.51 -5.72
C GLY A 4 5.35 -18.12 -6.01
N ILE A 5 4.98 -16.85 -5.89
CA ILE A 5 3.64 -16.37 -6.20
C ILE A 5 3.57 -15.96 -7.66
N ASP A 6 2.68 -16.59 -8.43
CA ASP A 6 2.49 -16.32 -9.85
C ASP A 6 1.66 -15.05 -10.09
N SER A 7 0.57 -14.87 -9.33
CA SER A 7 -0.34 -13.74 -9.46
C SER A 7 -0.94 -13.33 -8.12
N ILE A 8 -1.35 -12.07 -8.03
CA ILE A 8 -2.11 -11.52 -6.93
C ILE A 8 -3.44 -11.01 -7.51
N LEU A 9 -4.54 -11.44 -6.92
CA LEU A 9 -5.89 -11.13 -7.37
C LEU A 9 -6.66 -10.44 -6.23
N CYS A 10 -7.39 -9.39 -6.56
CA CYS A 10 -8.33 -8.73 -5.67
C CYS A 10 -9.75 -9.08 -6.11
N VAL A 11 -10.52 -9.71 -5.23
CA VAL A 11 -11.94 -10.03 -5.44
C VAL A 11 -12.79 -9.10 -4.60
N SER A 12 -13.83 -8.55 -5.16
CA SER A 12 -14.77 -7.70 -4.41
C SER A 12 -16.17 -7.80 -4.98
N VAL A 13 -17.19 -7.66 -4.11
CA VAL A 13 -18.60 -7.54 -4.50
C VAL A 13 -18.84 -6.13 -5.06
N ASN A 14 -18.30 -5.91 -6.25
CA ASN A 14 -18.43 -4.70 -7.06
C ASN A 14 -18.42 -5.06 -8.53
N ASP A 15 -18.88 -4.12 -9.38
CA ASP A 15 -18.82 -4.28 -10.82
C ASP A 15 -17.44 -4.00 -11.41
N THR A 16 -17.26 -4.32 -12.68
CA THR A 16 -16.01 -4.16 -13.42
C THR A 16 -15.56 -2.69 -13.49
N PHE A 17 -16.48 -1.75 -13.60
CA PHE A 17 -16.13 -0.32 -13.72
C PHE A 17 -15.57 0.22 -12.42
N VAL A 18 -16.21 -0.11 -11.29
CA VAL A 18 -15.72 0.26 -9.95
C VAL A 18 -14.36 -0.36 -9.67
N MET A 19 -14.20 -1.67 -9.97
CA MET A 19 -12.93 -2.37 -9.74
C MET A 19 -11.78 -1.78 -10.55
N ASN A 20 -12.03 -1.44 -11.82
CA ASN A 20 -11.00 -0.83 -12.67
C ASN A 20 -10.66 0.61 -12.23
N ALA A 21 -11.66 1.41 -11.86
CA ALA A 21 -11.43 2.76 -11.35
C ALA A 21 -10.62 2.74 -10.05
N TRP A 22 -10.96 1.84 -9.13
CA TRP A 22 -10.21 1.67 -7.88
C TRP A 22 -8.77 1.19 -8.12
N LYS A 23 -8.58 0.22 -9.02
CA LYS A 23 -7.24 -0.24 -9.43
C LYS A 23 -6.38 0.90 -9.96
N ALA A 24 -6.95 1.76 -10.81
CA ALA A 24 -6.25 2.91 -11.38
C ALA A 24 -5.91 3.97 -10.31
N ASP A 25 -6.86 4.28 -9.42
CA ASP A 25 -6.68 5.22 -8.31
C ASP A 25 -5.56 4.78 -7.35
N GLN A 26 -5.46 3.47 -7.11
CA GLN A 26 -4.43 2.87 -6.24
C GLN A 26 -3.11 2.55 -6.96
N GLU A 27 -2.95 2.90 -8.24
CA GLU A 27 -1.77 2.59 -9.06
C GLU A 27 -1.37 1.09 -8.98
N ALA A 28 -2.39 0.20 -8.90
CA ALA A 28 -2.21 -1.23 -8.64
C ALA A 28 -2.15 -2.08 -9.93
N GLU A 29 -1.33 -1.67 -10.91
CA GLU A 29 -1.26 -2.30 -12.24
C GLU A 29 -0.92 -3.80 -12.19
N ASN A 30 -0.12 -4.19 -11.21
CA ASN A 30 0.35 -5.58 -11.05
C ASN A 30 -0.65 -6.50 -10.35
N ILE A 31 -1.80 -5.98 -9.90
CA ILE A 31 -2.86 -6.75 -9.23
C ILE A 31 -3.98 -7.00 -10.24
N GLY A 32 -4.35 -8.27 -10.44
CA GLY A 32 -5.55 -8.64 -11.16
C GLY A 32 -6.80 -8.32 -10.34
N VAL A 33 -7.86 -7.82 -10.98
CA VAL A 33 -9.14 -7.56 -10.31
C VAL A 33 -10.20 -8.52 -10.82
N ILE A 34 -10.99 -9.08 -9.90
CA ILE A 34 -12.11 -9.99 -10.19
C ILE A 34 -13.37 -9.35 -9.63
N PRO A 35 -14.25 -8.83 -10.48
CA PRO A 35 -15.54 -8.29 -10.06
C PRO A 35 -16.51 -9.44 -9.75
N ASP A 36 -16.95 -9.54 -8.50
CA ASP A 36 -18.00 -10.47 -8.05
C ASP A 36 -19.30 -9.70 -7.78
N GLY A 37 -19.81 -9.02 -8.81
CA GLY A 37 -20.92 -8.07 -8.69
C GLY A 37 -22.18 -8.66 -8.06
N ASN A 38 -22.48 -9.95 -8.33
CA ASN A 38 -23.61 -10.66 -7.72
C ASN A 38 -23.27 -11.27 -6.34
N GLY A 39 -22.01 -11.28 -5.93
CA GLY A 39 -21.56 -11.90 -4.68
C GLY A 39 -21.61 -13.43 -4.68
N GLU A 40 -21.63 -14.08 -5.84
CA GLU A 40 -21.77 -15.53 -5.97
C GLU A 40 -20.52 -16.26 -5.44
N PHE A 41 -19.34 -15.81 -5.86
CA PHE A 41 -18.08 -16.34 -5.35
C PHE A 41 -17.94 -16.08 -3.84
N THR A 42 -18.22 -14.85 -3.43
CA THR A 42 -18.13 -14.43 -2.02
C THR A 42 -19.09 -15.24 -1.13
N ALA A 43 -20.31 -15.51 -1.61
CA ALA A 43 -21.28 -16.38 -0.93
C ALA A 43 -20.78 -17.82 -0.85
N GLY A 44 -20.24 -18.36 -1.95
CA GLY A 44 -19.67 -19.70 -2.00
C GLY A 44 -18.51 -19.91 -1.05
N MET A 45 -17.72 -18.84 -0.81
CA MET A 45 -16.62 -18.82 0.18
C MET A 45 -17.11 -18.63 1.62
N GLY A 46 -18.41 -18.40 1.86
CA GLY A 46 -18.95 -18.08 3.20
C GLY A 46 -18.56 -16.69 3.73
N MET A 47 -18.13 -15.79 2.84
CA MET A 47 -17.62 -14.46 3.19
C MET A 47 -18.61 -13.34 2.89
N LEU A 48 -19.84 -13.65 2.45
CA LEU A 48 -20.84 -12.64 2.15
C LEU A 48 -21.45 -12.09 3.43
N VAL A 49 -21.44 -10.77 3.58
CA VAL A 49 -22.00 -10.06 4.74
C VAL A 49 -23.02 -9.02 4.29
N ASP A 50 -23.99 -8.73 5.15
CA ASP A 50 -24.98 -7.69 4.97
C ASP A 50 -24.47 -6.37 5.58
N LYS A 51 -24.44 -5.32 4.77
CA LYS A 51 -24.07 -3.95 5.15
C LYS A 51 -25.19 -2.96 4.76
N ASN A 52 -26.44 -3.41 4.81
CA ASN A 52 -27.60 -2.58 4.49
C ASN A 52 -27.76 -1.37 5.41
N ASP A 53 -27.37 -1.51 6.69
CA ASP A 53 -27.32 -0.45 7.68
C ASP A 53 -26.43 0.75 7.27
N LEU A 54 -25.40 0.46 6.46
CA LEU A 54 -24.49 1.46 5.89
C LEU A 54 -24.88 1.88 4.46
N GLY A 55 -25.97 1.35 3.91
CA GLY A 55 -26.40 1.61 2.54
C GLY A 55 -25.54 0.91 1.48
N PHE A 56 -24.70 -0.07 1.84
CA PHE A 56 -23.81 -0.75 0.89
C PHE A 56 -24.39 -2.06 0.34
N GLY A 57 -25.51 -2.54 0.90
CA GLY A 57 -26.04 -3.84 0.53
C GLY A 57 -25.13 -5.00 0.96
N LYS A 58 -25.14 -6.07 0.19
CA LYS A 58 -24.26 -7.21 0.45
C LYS A 58 -22.82 -6.92 0.01
N ARG A 59 -21.85 -7.28 0.83
CA ARG A 59 -20.41 -7.09 0.59
C ARG A 59 -19.63 -8.33 1.00
N SER A 60 -18.33 -8.36 0.69
CA SER A 60 -17.42 -9.37 1.18
C SER A 60 -16.91 -9.01 2.57
N TRP A 61 -16.87 -10.00 3.48
CA TRP A 61 -16.01 -9.89 4.65
C TRP A 61 -14.55 -9.80 4.21
N ARG A 62 -13.71 -9.21 5.01
CA ARG A 62 -12.30 -8.99 4.65
C ARG A 62 -11.47 -10.22 4.99
N TYR A 63 -10.70 -10.69 4.02
CA TYR A 63 -9.77 -11.82 4.17
C TYR A 63 -8.64 -11.73 3.13
N SER A 64 -7.56 -12.47 3.38
CA SER A 64 -6.58 -12.83 2.37
C SER A 64 -6.37 -14.34 2.36
N MET A 65 -6.01 -14.90 1.21
CA MET A 65 -5.79 -16.35 1.08
C MET A 65 -4.67 -16.68 0.11
N LEU A 66 -3.96 -17.78 0.41
CA LEU A 66 -3.04 -18.45 -0.51
C LEU A 66 -3.75 -19.62 -1.15
N VAL A 67 -3.70 -19.68 -2.49
CA VAL A 67 -4.32 -20.75 -3.28
C VAL A 67 -3.25 -21.41 -4.14
N GLU A 68 -3.19 -22.74 -4.14
CA GLU A 68 -2.35 -23.56 -5.02
C GLU A 68 -3.23 -24.58 -5.74
N ASP A 69 -3.16 -24.62 -7.06
CA ASP A 69 -3.93 -25.55 -7.90
C ASP A 69 -5.43 -25.60 -7.54
N GLY A 70 -6.05 -24.41 -7.37
CA GLY A 70 -7.46 -24.30 -7.00
C GLY A 70 -7.79 -24.68 -5.56
N THR A 71 -6.77 -25.01 -4.73
CA THR A 71 -6.96 -25.39 -3.34
C THR A 71 -6.49 -24.27 -2.41
N VAL A 72 -7.34 -23.84 -1.47
CA VAL A 72 -6.97 -22.89 -0.43
C VAL A 72 -6.01 -23.54 0.56
N LYS A 73 -4.78 -23.06 0.62
CA LYS A 73 -3.73 -23.56 1.54
C LYS A 73 -3.71 -22.82 2.86
N LYS A 74 -3.96 -21.54 2.83
CA LYS A 74 -4.00 -20.67 4.02
C LYS A 74 -5.03 -19.57 3.80
N MET A 75 -5.72 -19.22 4.86
CA MET A 75 -6.67 -18.11 4.89
C MET A 75 -6.50 -17.31 6.17
N PHE A 76 -6.47 -15.99 6.04
CA PHE A 76 -6.50 -15.03 7.13
C PHE A 76 -7.80 -14.25 7.02
N ILE A 77 -8.71 -14.50 7.93
CA ILE A 77 -10.05 -13.89 7.97
C ILE A 77 -10.07 -12.92 9.13
N GLU A 78 -10.54 -11.70 8.89
CA GLU A 78 -10.70 -10.72 9.97
C GLU A 78 -11.68 -11.22 11.04
N PRO A 79 -11.42 -10.90 12.32
CA PRO A 79 -12.29 -11.36 13.40
C PRO A 79 -13.71 -10.77 13.26
N ASP A 80 -14.72 -11.58 13.60
CA ASP A 80 -16.11 -11.14 13.64
C ASP A 80 -16.35 -10.28 14.89
N LYS A 81 -16.14 -8.98 14.74
CA LYS A 81 -16.34 -7.97 15.79
C LYS A 81 -16.87 -6.67 15.19
N PRO A 82 -17.53 -5.82 16.01
CA PRO A 82 -18.06 -4.53 15.54
C PRO A 82 -17.00 -3.66 14.88
N GLY A 83 -17.41 -2.91 13.88
CA GLY A 83 -16.55 -2.05 13.08
C GLY A 83 -16.11 -2.72 11.78
N ASP A 84 -14.96 -2.31 11.28
CA ASP A 84 -14.32 -2.85 10.08
C ASP A 84 -12.88 -3.26 10.42
N PRO A 85 -12.70 -4.43 11.07
CA PRO A 85 -11.38 -4.87 11.53
C PRO A 85 -10.40 -5.05 10.37
N PHE A 86 -9.15 -4.66 10.60
CA PHE A 86 -8.03 -4.84 9.68
C PHE A 86 -6.79 -5.21 10.49
N GLU A 87 -6.69 -6.49 10.86
CA GLU A 87 -5.71 -6.98 11.84
C GLU A 87 -4.85 -8.14 11.32
N VAL A 88 -5.41 -8.96 10.45
CA VAL A 88 -4.77 -10.22 10.02
C VAL A 88 -4.78 -10.45 8.51
N SER A 89 -5.62 -9.75 7.75
CA SER A 89 -5.76 -9.97 6.30
C SER A 89 -4.88 -9.07 5.44
N ASP A 90 -4.01 -8.30 6.09
CA ASP A 90 -3.07 -7.39 5.41
C ASP A 90 -1.96 -8.13 4.67
N ALA A 91 -1.29 -7.39 3.76
CA ALA A 91 -0.21 -7.95 2.94
C ALA A 91 1.00 -8.39 3.77
N ASP A 92 1.32 -7.68 4.86
CA ASP A 92 2.48 -8.00 5.69
C ASP A 92 2.28 -9.30 6.44
N THR A 93 1.06 -9.59 6.91
CA THR A 93 0.70 -10.87 7.52
C THR A 93 0.88 -12.03 6.54
N MET A 94 0.41 -11.88 5.30
CA MET A 94 0.62 -12.88 4.25
C MET A 94 2.11 -13.03 3.90
N LEU A 95 2.84 -11.93 3.76
CA LEU A 95 4.27 -11.96 3.44
C LEU A 95 5.10 -12.64 4.54
N LYS A 96 4.81 -12.38 5.82
CA LYS A 96 5.44 -13.09 6.96
C LYS A 96 5.13 -14.58 6.97
N TYR A 97 3.93 -14.98 6.55
CA TYR A 97 3.57 -16.39 6.40
C TYR A 97 4.36 -17.06 5.28
N LEU A 98 4.53 -16.37 4.13
CA LEU A 98 5.28 -16.89 2.98
C LEU A 98 6.80 -16.88 3.20
N ASP A 99 7.31 -15.91 3.94
CA ASP A 99 8.71 -15.76 4.32
C ASP A 99 8.82 -15.32 5.79
N PRO A 100 9.12 -16.23 6.72
CA PRO A 100 9.27 -15.90 8.14
C PRO A 100 10.35 -14.85 8.44
N ASN A 101 11.28 -14.62 7.51
CA ASN A 101 12.32 -13.59 7.63
C ASN A 101 11.92 -12.26 6.99
N TYR A 102 10.70 -12.16 6.45
CA TYR A 102 10.21 -10.94 5.86
C TYR A 102 10.26 -9.78 6.86
N GLN A 103 10.91 -8.70 6.44
CA GLN A 103 10.92 -7.43 7.15
C GLN A 103 10.22 -6.39 6.29
N GLN A 104 9.25 -5.72 6.89
CA GLN A 104 8.54 -4.63 6.23
C GLN A 104 9.54 -3.52 5.88
N PRO A 105 9.61 -3.08 4.61
CA PRO A 105 10.42 -1.93 4.26
C PRO A 105 10.00 -0.70 5.08
N PRO A 106 10.95 0.16 5.46
CA PRO A 106 10.59 1.37 6.18
C PRO A 106 9.71 2.27 5.31
N SER A 107 8.72 2.92 5.93
CA SER A 107 7.96 3.98 5.27
C SER A 107 8.88 5.14 4.90
N VAL A 108 8.79 5.64 3.67
CA VAL A 108 9.60 6.76 3.18
C VAL A 108 8.69 7.86 2.67
N ALA A 109 8.93 9.09 3.11
CA ALA A 109 8.30 10.29 2.58
C ALA A 109 9.37 11.27 2.10
N ILE A 110 9.10 11.94 0.97
CA ILE A 110 9.98 12.96 0.42
C ILE A 110 9.19 14.23 0.07
N PHE A 111 9.58 15.36 0.65
CA PHE A 111 9.08 16.67 0.25
C PHE A 111 9.88 17.19 -0.93
N THR A 112 9.19 17.60 -1.98
CA THR A 112 9.79 18.07 -3.25
C THR A 112 9.16 19.38 -3.74
N LYS A 113 9.69 19.90 -4.83
CA LYS A 113 9.04 20.95 -5.63
C LYS A 113 9.30 20.71 -7.13
N PRO A 114 8.44 21.16 -8.02
CA PRO A 114 8.67 21.06 -9.46
C PRO A 114 10.00 21.68 -9.89
N GLY A 115 10.69 21.03 -10.84
CA GLY A 115 11.94 21.54 -11.40
C GLY A 115 13.16 21.52 -10.47
N CYS A 116 13.09 20.82 -9.35
CA CYS A 116 14.19 20.72 -8.38
C CYS A 116 15.17 19.58 -8.76
N PRO A 117 16.41 19.86 -9.16
CA PRO A 117 17.37 18.81 -9.54
C PRO A 117 17.82 17.95 -8.34
N PHE A 118 17.94 18.53 -7.16
CA PHE A 118 18.27 17.79 -5.93
C PHE A 118 17.15 16.84 -5.51
N CYS A 119 15.90 17.20 -5.78
CA CYS A 119 14.75 16.32 -5.55
C CYS A 119 14.78 15.12 -6.53
N ALA A 120 15.11 15.37 -7.81
CA ALA A 120 15.27 14.30 -8.79
C ALA A 120 16.40 13.32 -8.38
N LYS A 121 17.53 13.85 -7.93
CA LYS A 121 18.68 13.07 -7.43
C LYS A 121 18.27 12.20 -6.22
N ALA A 122 17.59 12.76 -5.24
CA ALA A 122 17.11 12.01 -4.07
C ALA A 122 16.12 10.90 -4.45
N LYS A 123 15.16 11.19 -5.34
CA LYS A 123 14.20 10.18 -5.85
C LYS A 123 14.90 9.04 -6.58
N ALA A 124 15.90 9.35 -7.42
CA ALA A 124 16.68 8.34 -8.13
C ALA A 124 17.45 7.42 -7.16
N LEU A 125 18.03 8.00 -6.11
CA LEU A 125 18.76 7.23 -5.09
C LEU A 125 17.83 6.32 -4.28
N LEU A 126 16.65 6.79 -3.86
CA LEU A 126 15.64 5.96 -3.19
C LEU A 126 15.23 4.77 -4.07
N LYS A 127 14.98 5.03 -5.35
CA LYS A 127 14.65 3.98 -6.32
C LYS A 127 15.80 2.98 -6.51
N GLU A 128 17.05 3.44 -6.60
CA GLU A 128 18.24 2.57 -6.66
C GLU A 128 18.33 1.63 -5.45
N LYS A 129 17.98 2.14 -4.26
CA LYS A 129 17.96 1.36 -3.02
C LYS A 129 16.71 0.48 -2.87
N GLY A 130 15.82 0.48 -3.86
CA GLY A 130 14.59 -0.33 -3.85
C GLY A 130 13.53 0.16 -2.85
N LEU A 131 13.62 1.41 -2.41
CA LEU A 131 12.67 2.02 -1.48
C LEU A 131 11.56 2.75 -2.24
N SER A 132 10.32 2.33 -2.01
CA SER A 132 9.13 3.09 -2.39
C SER A 132 8.98 4.29 -1.47
N TYR A 133 8.42 5.39 -1.98
CA TYR A 133 8.25 6.62 -1.19
C TYR A 133 6.96 7.34 -1.57
N GLU A 134 6.40 8.04 -0.59
CA GLU A 134 5.34 9.03 -0.79
C GLU A 134 5.96 10.37 -1.15
N GLU A 135 5.58 10.95 -2.30
CA GLU A 135 6.06 12.26 -2.74
C GLU A 135 5.06 13.36 -2.37
N ILE A 136 5.48 14.28 -1.51
CA ILE A 136 4.70 15.43 -1.05
C ILE A 136 5.23 16.68 -1.76
N VAL A 137 4.47 17.20 -2.72
CA VAL A 137 4.89 18.31 -3.58
C VAL A 137 4.49 19.65 -2.97
N LEU A 138 5.48 20.53 -2.74
CA LEU A 138 5.23 21.88 -2.25
C LEU A 138 4.41 22.70 -3.23
N GLY A 139 3.41 23.40 -2.72
CA GLY A 139 2.46 24.19 -3.49
C GLY A 139 1.24 23.40 -3.96
N ARG A 140 1.27 22.06 -3.91
CA ARG A 140 0.14 21.19 -4.19
C ARG A 140 -0.34 20.50 -2.90
N ASP A 141 0.54 19.76 -2.23
CA ASP A 141 0.19 18.87 -1.12
C ASP A 141 0.57 19.45 0.25
N ALA A 142 1.58 20.34 0.28
CA ALA A 142 2.04 21.00 1.49
C ALA A 142 2.57 22.41 1.21
N SER A 143 2.58 23.25 2.25
CA SER A 143 3.20 24.58 2.21
C SER A 143 4.67 24.51 2.68
N THR A 144 5.46 25.53 2.32
CA THR A 144 6.83 25.72 2.85
C THR A 144 6.84 25.85 4.37
N VAL A 145 5.76 26.42 4.95
CA VAL A 145 5.61 26.55 6.41
C VAL A 145 5.48 25.15 7.06
N ALA A 146 4.70 24.26 6.45
CA ALA A 146 4.55 22.89 6.94
C ALA A 146 5.89 22.14 6.92
N VAL A 147 6.65 22.23 5.82
CA VAL A 147 7.99 21.61 5.74
C VAL A 147 8.92 22.17 6.80
N ARG A 148 8.94 23.49 6.99
CA ARG A 148 9.79 24.11 8.02
C ARG A 148 9.40 23.67 9.44
N ALA A 149 8.09 23.56 9.70
CA ALA A 149 7.60 23.13 11.02
C ALA A 149 8.01 21.68 11.35
N ILE A 150 8.02 20.81 10.35
CA ILE A 150 8.33 19.37 10.51
C ILE A 150 9.85 19.11 10.49
N SER A 151 10.57 19.72 9.53
CA SER A 151 12.00 19.44 9.28
C SER A 151 12.95 20.44 9.93
N GLY A 152 12.47 21.59 10.36
CA GLY A 152 13.31 22.73 10.76
C GLY A 152 14.02 23.43 9.58
N ARG A 153 13.81 22.96 8.33
CA ARG A 153 14.47 23.44 7.12
C ARG A 153 13.48 24.08 6.15
N THR A 154 13.95 25.00 5.32
CA THR A 154 13.14 25.70 4.29
C THR A 154 13.41 25.19 2.88
N THR A 155 14.36 24.26 2.73
CA THR A 155 14.79 23.74 1.43
C THR A 155 14.18 22.36 1.16
N VAL A 156 14.11 21.97 -0.11
CA VAL A 156 13.76 20.63 -0.56
C VAL A 156 14.90 20.05 -1.42
N PRO A 157 15.08 18.72 -1.48
CA PRO A 157 14.22 17.71 -0.84
C PRO A 157 14.38 17.69 0.69
N GLN A 158 13.34 17.17 1.37
CA GLN A 158 13.46 16.71 2.76
C GLN A 158 12.95 15.27 2.81
N VAL A 159 13.79 14.34 3.23
CA VAL A 159 13.53 12.91 3.22
C VAL A 159 13.34 12.40 4.64
N TYR A 160 12.33 11.55 4.82
CA TYR A 160 12.03 10.83 6.06
C TYR A 160 12.03 9.34 5.77
N ILE A 161 12.71 8.55 6.60
CA ILE A 161 12.77 7.08 6.51
C ILE A 161 12.44 6.49 7.88
N GLY A 162 11.40 5.65 7.94
CA GLY A 162 10.94 5.02 9.18
C GLY A 162 10.60 6.04 10.28
N GLY A 163 10.00 7.17 9.91
CA GLY A 163 9.66 8.27 10.83
C GLY A 163 10.84 9.18 11.22
N ARG A 164 12.07 8.86 10.79
CA ARG A 164 13.25 9.68 11.10
C ARG A 164 13.52 10.68 9.98
N HIS A 165 13.73 11.94 10.33
CA HIS A 165 14.20 12.94 9.38
C HIS A 165 15.66 12.68 9.01
N ILE A 166 15.91 12.45 7.72
CA ILE A 166 17.26 12.24 7.16
C ILE A 166 17.85 13.57 6.73
N GLY A 167 17.09 14.37 5.98
CA GLY A 167 17.51 15.68 5.48
C GLY A 167 17.39 15.82 3.99
N GLY A 168 18.34 16.54 3.38
CA GLY A 168 18.38 16.80 1.95
C GLY A 168 19.00 15.67 1.13
N SER A 169 19.28 15.97 -0.15
CA SER A 169 19.89 15.02 -1.09
C SER A 169 21.24 14.49 -0.62
N ASP A 170 22.10 15.36 -0.09
CA ASP A 170 23.46 14.98 0.33
C ASP A 170 23.41 14.21 1.67
N ASP A 171 22.50 14.61 2.57
CA ASP A 171 22.24 13.88 3.82
C ASP A 171 21.76 12.44 3.52
N LEU A 172 20.90 12.28 2.49
CA LEU A 172 20.41 10.97 2.05
C LEU A 172 21.55 10.10 1.48
N GLU A 173 22.46 10.68 0.71
CA GLU A 173 23.64 9.96 0.24
C GLU A 173 24.53 9.51 1.39
N ALA A 174 24.76 10.38 2.36
CA ALA A 174 25.53 10.04 3.56
C ALA A 174 24.88 8.92 4.36
N TYR A 175 23.56 8.97 4.51
CA TYR A 175 22.77 7.93 5.21
C TYR A 175 22.96 6.52 4.61
N PHE A 176 23.08 6.40 3.29
CA PHE A 176 23.29 5.10 2.63
C PHE A 176 24.75 4.67 2.51
N LYS A 177 25.70 5.55 2.82
CA LYS A 177 27.14 5.22 2.82
C LYS A 177 27.65 4.75 4.18
N GLY A 178 26.92 5.10 5.24
CA GLY A 178 27.37 4.90 6.59
C GLY A 178 26.91 4.00 7.47
#